data_8719cad197f4d69ae77f44337ccbc49b
#
_entry.id   8719cad197f4d69ae77f44337ccbc49b
#
_cell.length_a   1.000
_cell.length_b   1.000
_cell.length_c   1.000
_cell.angle_alpha   90.00
_cell.angle_beta   90.00
_cell.angle_gamma   90.00
#
_symmetry.space_group_name_H-M   'P 1'
#
loop_
_entity.id
_entity.type
_entity.pdbx_description
1 polymer ?
#
loop_
_entity_poly.entity_id
_entity_poly.type
_entity_poly.pdbx_seq_one_letter_code
_entity_poly.pdbx_strand_id
1 'polypeptide(L)'
;MAIDKPYAILLISLTLNERQRQERMSILGNQLNQVILGDKQKIVCIEIDSSFVLLVEDPPEKEGDYLKMMQRLAQSSINQLMKVQEDVELFLTIGPKIQGLTQIHESYQQAIDVLAFQRQFVAEKPEMRIASYANFHLRQTLQRYFLAEGQATLRKKYLQPLQKSDQQQHTDFVHTLNVYFQSKRNLSQTAKKLFIHRNTLLQRLEKIEQLVLLDFDKEVDLLALEVALFLKDKRSTL
;
A
#
# COMPACT_ATOMS: atom_id res chain seq x y z
N MET A 1 -1.31 15.55 -27.31
CA MET A 1 -2.27 15.04 -26.33
C MET A 1 -3.52 15.89 -26.39
N ALA A 2 -4.70 15.28 -26.32
CA ALA A 2 -5.98 16.02 -26.36
C ALA A 2 -6.33 16.51 -24.95
N ILE A 3 -6.76 17.76 -24.81
CA ILE A 3 -6.96 18.42 -23.51
C ILE A 3 -8.09 17.74 -22.70
N ASP A 4 -9.11 17.21 -23.38
CA ASP A 4 -10.35 16.73 -22.76
C ASP A 4 -10.45 15.19 -22.63
N LYS A 5 -9.36 14.46 -22.94
CA LYS A 5 -9.34 13.00 -22.78
C LYS A 5 -9.05 12.58 -21.35
N PRO A 6 -9.46 11.34 -20.96
CA PRO A 6 -9.03 10.80 -19.68
C PRO A 6 -7.53 10.45 -19.69
N TYR A 7 -6.90 10.65 -18.54
CA TYR A 7 -5.50 10.34 -18.30
C TYR A 7 -5.31 9.58 -17.00
N ALA A 8 -4.19 8.86 -16.93
CA ALA A 8 -3.70 8.23 -15.70
C ALA A 8 -2.22 8.49 -15.50
N ILE A 9 -1.77 8.51 -14.27
CA ILE A 9 -0.36 8.71 -13.90
C ILE A 9 0.19 7.45 -13.25
N LEU A 10 1.36 6.99 -13.72
CA LEU A 10 2.23 6.11 -12.98
C LEU A 10 3.49 6.89 -12.59
N LEU A 11 3.64 7.16 -11.30
CA LEU A 11 4.85 7.76 -10.74
C LEU A 11 5.83 6.63 -10.38
N ILE A 12 7.04 6.71 -10.92
CA ILE A 12 8.16 5.81 -10.63
C ILE A 12 9.22 6.64 -9.92
N SER A 13 9.40 6.42 -8.64
CA SER A 13 10.40 7.13 -7.84
C SER A 13 11.57 6.22 -7.49
N LEU A 14 12.77 6.78 -7.54
CA LEU A 14 14.02 6.08 -7.33
C LEU A 14 14.79 6.71 -6.16
N THR A 15 15.41 5.87 -5.35
CA THR A 15 16.40 6.32 -4.38
C THR A 15 17.78 6.14 -5.00
N LEU A 16 18.37 7.24 -5.46
CA LEU A 16 19.67 7.27 -6.14
C LEU A 16 20.70 8.08 -5.35
N ASN A 17 21.95 7.65 -5.43
CA ASN A 17 23.07 8.43 -4.92
C ASN A 17 23.33 9.63 -5.85
N GLU A 18 23.47 10.84 -5.31
CA GLU A 18 23.58 12.10 -6.08
C GLU A 18 24.74 12.09 -7.10
N ARG A 19 25.87 11.46 -6.77
CA ARG A 19 27.06 11.44 -7.64
C ARG A 19 26.85 10.71 -8.98
N GLN A 20 25.89 9.80 -9.05
CA GLN A 20 25.63 8.97 -10.24
C GLN A 20 24.23 9.21 -10.82
N ARG A 21 23.52 10.21 -10.29
CA ARG A 21 22.09 10.42 -10.57
C ARG A 21 21.83 10.64 -12.05
N GLN A 22 22.54 11.58 -12.69
CA GLN A 22 22.25 11.98 -14.08
C GLN A 22 22.51 10.85 -15.07
N GLU A 23 23.61 10.12 -14.92
CA GLU A 23 23.93 8.98 -15.78
C GLU A 23 22.92 7.85 -15.61
N ARG A 24 22.59 7.52 -14.36
CA ARG A 24 21.62 6.46 -14.03
C ARG A 24 20.21 6.79 -14.51
N MET A 25 19.75 8.03 -14.34
CA MET A 25 18.44 8.48 -14.84
C MET A 25 18.35 8.33 -16.36
N SER A 26 19.38 8.70 -17.11
CA SER A 26 19.42 8.52 -18.57
C SER A 26 19.31 7.04 -18.98
N ILE A 27 20.06 6.14 -18.32
CA ILE A 27 19.99 4.71 -18.60
C ILE A 27 18.59 4.15 -18.29
N LEU A 28 18.03 4.50 -17.13
CA LEU A 28 16.72 4.04 -16.70
C LEU A 28 15.59 4.59 -17.58
N GLY A 29 15.70 5.84 -18.02
CA GLY A 29 14.78 6.46 -18.97
C GLY A 29 14.74 5.71 -20.32
N ASN A 30 15.90 5.31 -20.83
CA ASN A 30 15.99 4.47 -22.03
C ASN A 30 15.33 3.10 -21.86
N GLN A 31 15.45 2.49 -20.68
CA GLN A 31 14.79 1.23 -20.38
C GLN A 31 13.26 1.37 -20.29
N LEU A 32 12.79 2.46 -19.67
CA LEU A 32 11.35 2.76 -19.63
C LEU A 32 10.77 3.01 -21.02
N ASN A 33 11.52 3.66 -21.91
CA ASN A 33 11.10 3.85 -23.29
C ASN A 33 10.84 2.51 -24.01
N GLN A 34 11.60 1.45 -23.72
CA GLN A 34 11.33 0.12 -24.28
C GLN A 34 9.99 -0.46 -23.78
N VAL A 35 9.66 -0.23 -22.51
CA VAL A 35 8.33 -0.63 -21.97
C VAL A 35 7.22 0.16 -22.66
N ILE A 36 7.40 1.45 -22.83
CA ILE A 36 6.42 2.36 -23.46
C ILE A 36 6.17 1.98 -24.92
N LEU A 37 7.23 1.70 -25.67
CA LEU A 37 7.11 1.30 -27.08
C LEU A 37 6.43 -0.07 -27.27
N GLY A 38 6.52 -0.95 -26.26
CA GLY A 38 5.86 -2.26 -26.25
C GLY A 38 4.41 -2.22 -25.79
N ASP A 39 3.94 -1.09 -25.24
CA ASP A 39 2.56 -0.95 -24.75
C ASP A 39 1.61 -0.50 -25.86
N LYS A 40 0.34 -0.90 -25.75
CA LYS A 40 -0.72 -0.50 -26.71
C LYS A 40 -1.26 0.89 -26.45
N GLN A 41 -1.04 1.40 -25.24
CA GLN A 41 -1.51 2.72 -24.82
C GLN A 41 -0.53 3.81 -25.29
N LYS A 42 -1.05 5.00 -25.50
CA LYS A 42 -0.21 6.17 -25.76
C LYS A 42 0.31 6.69 -24.44
N ILE A 43 1.60 6.55 -24.22
CA ILE A 43 2.27 6.89 -22.96
C ILE A 43 3.33 7.97 -23.24
N VAL A 44 3.36 9.00 -22.40
CA VAL A 44 4.43 10.00 -22.37
C VAL A 44 5.19 9.85 -21.07
N CYS A 45 6.52 9.76 -21.17
CA CYS A 45 7.43 9.73 -20.02
C CYS A 45 8.00 11.12 -19.78
N ILE A 46 7.89 11.60 -18.55
CA ILE A 46 8.44 12.90 -18.10
C ILE A 46 9.38 12.59 -16.95
N GLU A 47 10.62 13.08 -17.05
CA GLU A 47 11.59 13.01 -15.95
C GLU A 47 11.43 14.23 -15.04
N ILE A 48 11.27 13.99 -13.74
CA ILE A 48 11.18 15.02 -12.70
C ILE A 48 12.05 14.59 -11.53
N ASP A 49 13.11 15.32 -11.28
CA ASP A 49 14.09 15.03 -10.24
C ASP A 49 14.65 13.59 -10.29
N SER A 50 14.39 12.76 -9.29
CA SER A 50 14.76 11.33 -9.24
C SER A 50 13.55 10.44 -9.50
N SER A 51 12.65 10.88 -10.38
CA SER A 51 11.41 10.17 -10.68
C SER A 51 11.07 10.25 -12.15
N PHE A 52 10.34 9.25 -12.63
CA PHE A 52 9.67 9.27 -13.93
C PHE A 52 8.17 9.30 -13.73
N VAL A 53 7.49 10.14 -14.48
CA VAL A 53 6.04 10.21 -14.54
C VAL A 53 5.60 9.68 -15.91
N LEU A 54 4.94 8.52 -15.91
CA LEU A 54 4.31 7.98 -17.10
C LEU A 54 2.88 8.48 -17.16
N LEU A 55 2.58 9.32 -18.13
CA LEU A 55 1.23 9.81 -18.42
C LEU A 55 0.59 8.93 -19.49
N VAL A 56 -0.44 8.20 -19.12
CA VAL A 56 -1.16 7.27 -19.99
C VAL A 56 -2.44 7.93 -20.49
N GLU A 57 -2.60 8.04 -21.82
CA GLU A 57 -3.78 8.59 -22.49
C GLU A 57 -4.85 7.50 -22.68
N ASP A 58 -6.12 7.84 -22.51
CA ASP A 58 -7.28 6.94 -22.71
C ASP A 58 -7.20 5.62 -21.91
N PRO A 59 -6.98 5.64 -20.59
CA PRO A 59 -7.04 4.43 -19.78
C PRO A 59 -8.47 3.85 -19.77
N PRO A 60 -8.64 2.53 -19.53
CA PRO A 60 -9.95 1.89 -19.49
C PRO A 60 -10.95 2.62 -18.57
N GLU A 61 -12.22 2.69 -18.99
CA GLU A 61 -13.25 3.37 -18.19
C GLU A 61 -13.55 2.65 -16.88
N LYS A 62 -13.65 1.31 -16.93
CA LYS A 62 -13.95 0.50 -15.75
C LYS A 62 -12.76 0.49 -14.80
N GLU A 63 -12.99 0.84 -13.54
CA GLU A 63 -11.95 0.95 -12.52
C GLU A 63 -11.12 -0.34 -12.37
N GLY A 64 -11.75 -1.50 -12.38
CA GLY A 64 -11.03 -2.79 -12.28
C GLY A 64 -10.10 -3.07 -13.47
N ASP A 65 -10.46 -2.69 -14.68
CA ASP A 65 -9.65 -2.87 -15.87
C ASP A 65 -8.53 -1.82 -15.93
N TYR A 66 -8.84 -0.60 -15.51
CA TYR A 66 -7.87 0.47 -15.31
C TYR A 66 -6.76 0.04 -14.33
N LEU A 67 -7.13 -0.41 -13.14
CA LEU A 67 -6.15 -0.82 -12.12
C LEU A 67 -5.30 -2.01 -12.60
N LYS A 68 -5.91 -3.00 -13.29
CA LYS A 68 -5.16 -4.13 -13.88
C LYS A 68 -4.17 -3.67 -14.93
N MET A 69 -4.58 -2.74 -15.80
CA MET A 69 -3.69 -2.18 -16.82
C MET A 69 -2.51 -1.45 -16.18
N MET A 70 -2.77 -0.55 -15.22
CA MET A 70 -1.72 0.21 -14.54
C MET A 70 -0.79 -0.68 -13.71
N GLN A 71 -1.30 -1.74 -13.08
CA GLN A 71 -0.48 -2.73 -12.37
C GLN A 71 0.44 -3.51 -13.32
N ARG A 72 -0.04 -3.89 -14.52
CA ARG A 72 0.80 -4.51 -15.55
C ARG A 72 1.91 -3.58 -16.02
N LEU A 73 1.59 -2.33 -16.29
CA LEU A 73 2.57 -1.31 -16.69
C LEU A 73 3.62 -1.12 -15.58
N ALA A 74 3.18 -0.99 -14.33
CA ALA A 74 4.06 -0.88 -13.18
C ALA A 74 4.99 -2.10 -13.04
N GLN A 75 4.44 -3.32 -13.14
CA GLN A 75 5.23 -4.55 -13.05
C GLN A 75 6.22 -4.69 -14.21
N SER A 76 5.82 -4.34 -15.44
CA SER A 76 6.71 -4.33 -16.60
C SER A 76 7.84 -3.33 -16.41
N SER A 77 7.55 -2.15 -15.88
CA SER A 77 8.54 -1.12 -15.56
C SER A 77 9.54 -1.60 -14.52
N ILE A 78 9.09 -2.20 -13.40
CA ILE A 78 9.98 -2.80 -12.40
C ILE A 78 10.89 -3.84 -13.03
N ASN A 79 10.30 -4.80 -13.74
CA ASN A 79 11.05 -5.91 -14.34
C ASN A 79 12.14 -5.41 -15.30
N GLN A 80 11.86 -4.35 -16.05
CA GLN A 80 12.81 -3.79 -17.00
C GLN A 80 13.91 -2.97 -16.29
N LEU A 81 13.54 -2.16 -15.30
CA LEU A 81 14.50 -1.35 -14.56
C LEU A 81 15.45 -2.20 -13.71
N MET A 82 14.95 -3.26 -13.06
CA MET A 82 15.77 -4.16 -12.26
C MET A 82 16.74 -5.03 -13.05
N LYS A 83 16.54 -5.23 -14.36
CA LYS A 83 17.53 -5.91 -15.22
C LYS A 83 18.85 -5.15 -15.34
N VAL A 84 18.80 -3.85 -15.17
CA VAL A 84 19.97 -2.97 -15.41
C VAL A 84 20.60 -2.51 -14.10
N GLN A 85 19.81 -2.43 -13.03
CA GLN A 85 20.28 -1.97 -11.72
C GLN A 85 19.55 -2.70 -10.59
N GLU A 86 20.22 -3.69 -9.99
CA GLU A 86 19.69 -4.47 -8.87
C GLU A 86 19.67 -3.69 -7.55
N ASP A 87 20.54 -2.67 -7.40
CA ASP A 87 20.74 -1.93 -6.14
C ASP A 87 19.89 -0.67 -6.01
N VAL A 88 18.91 -0.45 -6.88
CA VAL A 88 18.05 0.74 -6.83
C VAL A 88 16.76 0.42 -6.11
N GLU A 89 16.47 1.19 -5.06
CA GLU A 89 15.19 1.13 -4.42
C GLU A 89 14.14 1.86 -5.28
N LEU A 90 13.12 1.12 -5.71
CA LEU A 90 12.06 1.55 -6.61
C LEU A 90 10.72 1.58 -5.90
N PHE A 91 9.98 2.68 -6.10
CA PHE A 91 8.59 2.84 -5.67
C PHE A 91 7.74 3.23 -6.86
N LEU A 92 6.65 2.53 -7.08
CA LEU A 92 5.71 2.80 -8.16
C LEU A 92 4.34 3.12 -7.58
N THR A 93 3.82 4.28 -7.95
CA THR A 93 2.55 4.76 -7.44
C THR A 93 1.59 5.04 -8.60
N ILE A 94 0.43 4.37 -8.57
CA ILE A 94 -0.65 4.58 -9.51
C ILE A 94 -1.54 5.70 -8.96
N GLY A 95 -1.55 6.85 -9.63
CA GLY A 95 -2.44 7.97 -9.33
C GLY A 95 -3.89 7.68 -9.72
N PRO A 96 -4.85 8.50 -9.32
CA PRO A 96 -6.23 8.38 -9.78
C PRO A 96 -6.34 8.73 -11.27
N LYS A 97 -7.34 8.14 -11.91
CA LYS A 97 -7.75 8.54 -13.26
C LYS A 97 -8.38 9.94 -13.22
N ILE A 98 -8.04 10.78 -14.17
CA ILE A 98 -8.50 12.16 -14.30
C ILE A 98 -9.18 12.42 -15.64
N GLN A 99 -10.05 13.43 -15.69
CA GLN A 99 -10.70 13.90 -16.92
C GLN A 99 -10.02 15.19 -17.38
N GLY A 100 -9.16 15.05 -18.37
CA GLY A 100 -8.41 16.17 -18.95
C GLY A 100 -7.11 16.53 -18.23
N LEU A 101 -6.25 17.20 -18.98
CA LEU A 101 -4.90 17.59 -18.51
C LEU A 101 -4.92 18.65 -17.41
N THR A 102 -6.00 19.38 -17.23
CA THR A 102 -6.12 20.42 -16.19
C THR A 102 -6.06 19.84 -14.77
N GLN A 103 -6.44 18.57 -14.61
CA GLN A 103 -6.42 17.86 -13.32
C GLN A 103 -5.10 17.09 -13.07
N ILE A 104 -4.11 17.20 -13.97
CA ILE A 104 -2.87 16.43 -13.87
C ILE A 104 -2.10 16.71 -12.57
N HIS A 105 -2.12 17.97 -12.13
CA HIS A 105 -1.48 18.38 -10.88
C HIS A 105 -2.09 17.67 -9.66
N GLU A 106 -3.41 17.55 -9.64
CA GLU A 106 -4.12 16.87 -8.55
C GLU A 106 -3.77 15.37 -8.51
N SER A 107 -3.81 14.69 -9.66
CA SER A 107 -3.44 13.27 -9.76
C SER A 107 -1.98 13.04 -9.36
N TYR A 108 -1.07 13.93 -9.78
CA TYR A 108 0.34 13.86 -9.41
C TYR A 108 0.53 14.07 -7.90
N GLN A 109 -0.12 15.06 -7.30
CA GLN A 109 -0.03 15.33 -5.87
C GLN A 109 -0.53 14.13 -5.05
N GLN A 110 -1.63 13.52 -5.48
CA GLN A 110 -2.17 12.31 -4.83
C GLN A 110 -1.21 11.11 -4.98
N ALA A 111 -0.51 10.98 -6.10
CA ALA A 111 0.52 9.96 -6.26
C ALA A 111 1.73 10.22 -5.33
N ILE A 112 2.14 11.47 -5.15
CA ILE A 112 3.21 11.85 -4.20
C ILE A 112 2.79 11.53 -2.74
N ASP A 113 1.54 11.77 -2.37
CA ASP A 113 1.04 11.44 -1.02
C ASP A 113 1.11 9.92 -0.76
N VAL A 114 0.76 9.10 -1.76
CA VAL A 114 0.90 7.63 -1.68
C VAL A 114 2.38 7.23 -1.59
N LEU A 115 3.25 7.85 -2.39
CA LEU A 115 4.69 7.59 -2.35
C LEU A 115 5.29 7.88 -0.98
N ALA A 116 4.95 9.02 -0.38
CA ALA A 116 5.42 9.40 0.95
C ALA A 116 5.05 8.34 2.01
N PHE A 117 3.87 7.75 1.88
CA PHE A 117 3.47 6.63 2.72
C PHE A 117 4.25 5.34 2.41
N GLN A 118 4.40 4.97 1.13
CA GLN A 118 5.15 3.77 0.75
C GLN A 118 6.56 3.78 1.37
N ARG A 119 7.28 4.89 1.29
CA ARG A 119 8.63 5.04 1.83
C ARG A 119 8.74 4.77 3.34
N GLN A 120 7.67 5.00 4.10
CA GLN A 120 7.65 4.71 5.55
C GLN A 120 7.51 3.22 5.87
N PHE A 121 7.00 2.40 4.94
CA PHE A 121 6.59 1.02 5.22
C PHE A 121 7.27 -0.06 4.38
N VAL A 122 7.96 0.32 3.30
CA VAL A 122 8.54 -0.65 2.35
C VAL A 122 9.71 -1.44 2.95
N ALA A 123 10.44 -0.88 3.91
CA ALA A 123 11.50 -1.63 4.60
C ALA A 123 11.00 -2.95 5.21
N GLU A 124 9.71 -2.98 5.60
CA GLU A 124 9.06 -4.14 6.24
C GLU A 124 8.25 -5.00 5.25
N LYS A 125 7.88 -4.46 4.07
CA LYS A 125 6.96 -5.12 3.12
C LYS A 125 7.35 -4.83 1.67
N PRO A 126 8.27 -5.60 1.08
CA PRO A 126 8.70 -5.41 -0.31
C PRO A 126 7.56 -5.45 -1.34
N GLU A 127 6.45 -6.15 -1.04
CA GLU A 127 5.24 -6.19 -1.86
C GLU A 127 4.54 -4.84 -2.00
N MET A 128 4.84 -3.87 -1.14
CA MET A 128 4.29 -2.50 -1.19
C MET A 128 5.04 -1.58 -2.16
N ARG A 129 5.99 -2.09 -2.94
CA ARG A 129 6.68 -1.29 -3.98
C ARG A 129 5.74 -0.74 -5.04
N ILE A 130 4.60 -1.42 -5.30
CA ILE A 130 3.53 -0.91 -6.16
C ILE A 130 2.33 -0.58 -5.29
N ALA A 131 1.91 0.68 -5.27
CA ALA A 131 0.70 1.12 -4.58
C ALA A 131 -0.21 1.91 -5.52
N SER A 132 -1.50 1.93 -5.26
CA SER A 132 -2.46 2.74 -5.99
C SER A 132 -3.22 3.67 -5.06
N TYR A 133 -3.56 4.86 -5.57
CA TYR A 133 -4.39 5.81 -4.84
C TYR A 133 -5.74 5.21 -4.43
N ALA A 134 -6.37 4.42 -5.30
CA ALA A 134 -7.65 3.78 -5.00
C ALA A 134 -7.60 2.90 -3.74
N ASN A 135 -6.51 2.14 -3.56
CA ASN A 135 -6.32 1.30 -2.38
C ASN A 135 -5.83 2.09 -1.16
N PHE A 136 -5.30 3.27 -1.40
CA PHE A 136 -4.65 4.10 -0.38
C PHE A 136 -5.60 5.14 0.24
N HIS A 137 -6.57 5.64 -0.52
CA HIS A 137 -7.46 6.72 -0.10
C HIS A 137 -8.18 6.42 1.22
N LEU A 138 -8.74 5.22 1.37
CA LEU A 138 -9.38 4.80 2.62
C LEU A 138 -8.39 4.79 3.78
N ARG A 139 -7.19 4.26 3.56
CA ARG A 139 -6.11 4.24 4.55
C ARG A 139 -5.71 5.65 4.99
N GLN A 140 -5.54 6.55 4.04
CA GLN A 140 -5.15 7.94 4.31
C GLN A 140 -6.26 8.71 5.04
N THR A 141 -7.52 8.52 4.64
CA THR A 141 -8.68 9.14 5.30
C THR A 141 -8.81 8.65 6.74
N LEU A 142 -8.76 7.35 6.96
CA LEU A 142 -8.75 6.78 8.31
C LEU A 142 -7.57 7.30 9.12
N GLN A 143 -6.39 7.39 8.50
CA GLN A 143 -5.19 7.86 9.15
C GLN A 143 -5.26 9.34 9.54
N ARG A 144 -5.75 10.23 8.66
CA ARG A 144 -5.95 11.66 8.96
C ARG A 144 -6.97 11.84 10.08
N TYR A 145 -8.08 11.11 10.02
CA TYR A 145 -9.13 11.17 11.03
C TYR A 145 -8.67 10.68 12.41
N PHE A 146 -7.81 9.66 12.45
CA PHE A 146 -7.32 9.05 13.68
C PHE A 146 -5.99 9.63 14.19
N LEU A 147 -5.26 10.42 13.38
CA LEU A 147 -3.94 10.96 13.78
C LEU A 147 -4.02 11.99 14.92
N ALA A 148 -5.12 12.73 15.06
CA ALA A 148 -5.19 13.81 16.03
C ALA A 148 -5.52 13.33 17.46
N GLU A 149 -6.52 12.47 17.64
CA GLU A 149 -6.96 12.01 18.99
C GLU A 149 -7.43 10.55 19.04
N GLY A 150 -7.95 10.03 17.92
CA GLY A 150 -8.55 8.69 17.86
C GLY A 150 -7.55 7.54 17.95
N GLN A 151 -6.31 7.74 17.50
CA GLN A 151 -5.28 6.69 17.48
C GLN A 151 -4.89 6.22 18.89
N ALA A 152 -4.67 7.18 19.80
CA ALA A 152 -4.34 6.86 21.18
C ALA A 152 -5.50 6.14 21.88
N THR A 153 -6.74 6.56 21.58
CA THR A 153 -7.95 5.99 22.16
C THR A 153 -8.20 4.56 21.68
N LEU A 154 -8.15 4.30 20.37
CA LEU A 154 -8.35 2.95 19.81
C LEU A 154 -7.24 1.99 20.25
N ARG A 155 -6.00 2.45 20.24
CA ARG A 155 -4.86 1.66 20.71
C ARG A 155 -4.98 1.32 22.19
N LYS A 156 -5.29 2.30 23.03
CA LYS A 156 -5.45 2.12 24.48
C LYS A 156 -6.60 1.17 24.77
N LYS A 157 -7.71 1.32 24.06
CA LYS A 157 -8.93 0.52 24.28
C LYS A 157 -8.77 -0.93 23.80
N TYR A 158 -8.24 -1.16 22.61
CA TYR A 158 -8.29 -2.47 21.97
C TYR A 158 -6.94 -3.20 21.89
N LEU A 159 -5.83 -2.48 21.67
CA LEU A 159 -4.54 -3.15 21.52
C LEU A 159 -3.78 -3.29 22.84
N GLN A 160 -3.85 -2.31 23.71
CA GLN A 160 -3.10 -2.33 24.96
C GLN A 160 -3.45 -3.52 25.86
N PRO A 161 -4.74 -3.93 26.02
CA PRO A 161 -5.07 -5.15 26.77
C PRO A 161 -4.43 -6.41 26.19
N LEU A 162 -4.43 -6.54 24.86
CA LEU A 162 -3.83 -7.68 24.18
C LEU A 162 -2.31 -7.70 24.30
N GLN A 163 -1.66 -6.55 24.09
CA GLN A 163 -0.22 -6.40 24.24
C GLN A 163 0.26 -6.71 25.67
N LYS A 164 -0.51 -6.29 26.70
CA LYS A 164 -0.23 -6.63 28.08
C LYS A 164 -0.33 -8.13 28.34
N SER A 165 -1.37 -8.78 27.81
CA SER A 165 -1.52 -10.23 27.89
C SER A 165 -0.36 -10.96 27.20
N ASP A 166 0.01 -10.52 25.99
CA ASP A 166 1.13 -11.12 25.25
C ASP A 166 2.45 -11.00 26.02
N GLN A 167 2.69 -9.88 26.68
CA GLN A 167 3.91 -9.66 27.48
C GLN A 167 3.91 -10.41 28.82
N GLN A 168 2.77 -10.45 29.53
CA GLN A 168 2.69 -11.00 30.89
C GLN A 168 2.40 -12.49 30.92
N GLN A 169 1.64 -12.99 29.98
CA GLN A 169 1.16 -14.38 29.95
C GLN A 169 1.74 -15.17 28.78
N HIS A 170 2.69 -14.57 28.03
CA HIS A 170 3.31 -15.17 26.83
C HIS A 170 2.25 -15.67 25.82
N THR A 171 1.15 -14.93 25.69
CA THR A 171 0.15 -15.17 24.68
C THR A 171 0.61 -14.56 23.34
N ASP A 172 -0.10 -14.90 22.25
CA ASP A 172 0.24 -14.41 20.91
C ASP A 172 -1.04 -13.85 20.24
N PHE A 173 -1.77 -13.04 20.99
CA PHE A 173 -3.10 -12.56 20.60
C PHE A 173 -3.05 -11.53 19.47
N VAL A 174 -2.11 -10.60 19.55
CA VAL A 174 -1.95 -9.58 18.50
C VAL A 174 -1.55 -10.22 17.18
N HIS A 175 -0.63 -11.17 17.18
CA HIS A 175 -0.26 -11.92 15.97
C HIS A 175 -1.42 -12.79 15.46
N THR A 176 -2.13 -13.46 16.37
CA THR A 176 -3.31 -14.26 16.02
C THR A 176 -4.36 -13.43 15.27
N LEU A 177 -4.67 -12.22 15.75
CA LEU A 177 -5.60 -11.31 15.08
C LEU A 177 -5.09 -10.84 13.71
N ASN A 178 -3.81 -10.48 13.59
CA ASN A 178 -3.23 -10.09 12.31
C ASN A 178 -3.41 -11.19 11.26
N VAL A 179 -3.09 -12.45 11.61
CA VAL A 179 -3.26 -13.59 10.70
C VAL A 179 -4.73 -13.86 10.41
N TYR A 180 -5.63 -13.68 11.38
CA TYR A 180 -7.06 -13.85 11.23
C TYR A 180 -7.65 -12.87 10.21
N PHE A 181 -7.36 -11.58 10.32
CA PHE A 181 -7.80 -10.57 9.35
C PHE A 181 -7.14 -10.74 7.98
N GLN A 182 -5.83 -11.03 7.90
CA GLN A 182 -5.14 -11.34 6.65
C GLN A 182 -5.70 -12.58 5.93
N SER A 183 -6.27 -13.51 6.69
CA SER A 183 -6.95 -14.69 6.16
C SER A 183 -8.43 -14.45 5.86
N LYS A 184 -8.88 -13.19 5.81
CA LYS A 184 -10.28 -12.79 5.59
C LYS A 184 -11.22 -13.46 6.60
N ARG A 185 -10.77 -13.57 7.84
CA ARG A 185 -11.51 -14.18 8.95
C ARG A 185 -11.85 -15.68 8.75
N ASN A 186 -11.14 -16.36 7.85
CA ASN A 186 -11.30 -17.79 7.62
C ASN A 186 -10.57 -18.60 8.70
N LEU A 187 -11.30 -19.23 9.59
CA LEU A 187 -10.76 -19.98 10.72
C LEU A 187 -9.80 -21.10 10.31
N SER A 188 -10.13 -21.85 9.26
CA SER A 188 -9.29 -22.98 8.80
C SER A 188 -7.97 -22.50 8.23
N GLN A 189 -8.00 -21.43 7.42
CA GLN A 189 -6.78 -20.83 6.88
C GLN A 189 -5.92 -20.17 7.96
N THR A 190 -6.55 -19.48 8.92
CA THR A 190 -5.88 -18.86 10.05
C THR A 190 -5.17 -19.89 10.91
N ALA A 191 -5.87 -20.97 11.31
CA ALA A 191 -5.30 -22.04 12.11
C ALA A 191 -4.10 -22.70 11.40
N LYS A 192 -4.23 -22.95 10.09
CA LYS A 192 -3.13 -23.49 9.26
C LYS A 192 -1.92 -22.56 9.24
N LYS A 193 -2.12 -21.25 9.04
CA LYS A 193 -1.01 -20.27 9.01
C LYS A 193 -0.32 -20.09 10.35
N LEU A 194 -1.08 -20.23 11.45
CA LEU A 194 -0.55 -20.15 12.82
C LEU A 194 0.03 -21.48 13.33
N PHE A 195 -0.06 -22.56 12.55
CA PHE A 195 0.35 -23.91 12.94
C PHE A 195 -0.31 -24.38 14.24
N ILE A 196 -1.59 -24.06 14.45
CA ILE A 196 -2.38 -24.47 15.62
C ILE A 196 -3.66 -25.20 15.20
N HIS A 197 -4.24 -25.96 16.16
CA HIS A 197 -5.53 -26.59 15.93
C HIS A 197 -6.66 -25.53 15.90
N ARG A 198 -7.71 -25.79 15.10
CA ARG A 198 -8.87 -24.88 14.97
C ARG A 198 -9.51 -24.54 16.32
N ASN A 199 -9.62 -25.49 17.22
CA ASN A 199 -10.18 -25.27 18.55
C ASN A 199 -9.31 -24.33 19.40
N THR A 200 -7.99 -24.44 19.29
CA THR A 200 -7.06 -23.52 19.95
C THR A 200 -7.22 -22.10 19.41
N LEU A 201 -7.44 -21.94 18.09
CA LEU A 201 -7.75 -20.65 17.52
C LEU A 201 -9.05 -20.06 18.06
N LEU A 202 -10.13 -20.87 18.15
CA LEU A 202 -11.41 -20.41 18.69
C LEU A 202 -11.26 -19.95 20.14
N GLN A 203 -10.56 -20.72 20.97
CA GLN A 203 -10.28 -20.34 22.37
C GLN A 203 -9.48 -19.04 22.47
N ARG A 204 -8.51 -18.81 21.54
CA ARG A 204 -7.76 -17.55 21.49
C ARG A 204 -8.68 -16.39 21.11
N LEU A 205 -9.53 -16.56 20.10
CA LEU A 205 -10.47 -15.51 19.65
C LEU A 205 -11.48 -15.16 20.75
N GLU A 206 -12.03 -16.15 21.45
CA GLU A 206 -12.90 -15.94 22.62
C GLU A 206 -12.21 -15.13 23.73
N LYS A 207 -10.96 -15.46 24.07
CA LYS A 207 -10.19 -14.70 25.06
C LYS A 207 -9.89 -13.28 24.62
N ILE A 208 -9.58 -13.09 23.34
CA ILE A 208 -9.38 -11.76 22.77
C ILE A 208 -10.67 -10.95 22.90
N GLU A 209 -11.80 -11.49 22.49
CA GLU A 209 -13.11 -10.87 22.57
C GLU A 209 -13.43 -10.38 23.99
N GLN A 210 -13.19 -11.23 24.99
CA GLN A 210 -13.34 -10.89 26.40
C GLN A 210 -12.40 -9.77 26.86
N LEU A 211 -11.14 -9.78 26.41
CA LEU A 211 -10.15 -8.77 26.79
C LEU A 211 -10.43 -7.40 26.19
N VAL A 212 -10.94 -7.35 24.96
CA VAL A 212 -11.22 -6.09 24.26
C VAL A 212 -12.66 -5.61 24.45
N LEU A 213 -13.52 -6.40 25.09
CA LEU A 213 -14.93 -6.13 25.31
C LEU A 213 -15.69 -5.81 24.00
N LEU A 214 -15.44 -6.59 22.98
CA LEU A 214 -16.09 -6.51 21.67
C LEU A 214 -16.86 -7.79 21.40
N ASP A 215 -17.81 -7.72 20.49
CA ASP A 215 -18.63 -8.85 20.02
C ASP A 215 -18.23 -9.16 18.56
N PHE A 216 -17.57 -10.30 18.36
CA PHE A 216 -17.06 -10.70 17.04
C PHE A 216 -18.15 -11.13 16.05
N ASP A 217 -19.40 -11.24 16.50
CA ASP A 217 -20.55 -11.39 15.61
C ASP A 217 -21.01 -10.05 15.02
N LYS A 218 -20.52 -8.92 15.57
CA LYS A 218 -20.82 -7.58 15.07
C LYS A 218 -19.72 -7.07 14.14
N GLU A 219 -20.06 -6.84 12.88
CA GLU A 219 -19.12 -6.29 11.87
C GLU A 219 -18.47 -4.97 12.31
N VAL A 220 -19.20 -4.10 13.00
CA VAL A 220 -18.67 -2.81 13.47
C VAL A 220 -17.57 -2.97 14.52
N ASP A 221 -17.68 -3.98 15.38
CA ASP A 221 -16.70 -4.27 16.41
C ASP A 221 -15.44 -4.90 15.82
N LEU A 222 -15.60 -5.82 14.87
CA LEU A 222 -14.50 -6.36 14.09
C LEU A 222 -13.77 -5.30 13.29
N LEU A 223 -14.51 -4.38 12.65
CA LEU A 223 -13.91 -3.26 11.92
C LEU A 223 -13.09 -2.35 12.85
N ALA A 224 -13.61 -2.02 14.05
CA ALA A 224 -12.89 -1.21 15.03
C ALA A 224 -11.56 -1.85 15.44
N LEU A 225 -11.55 -3.17 15.64
CA LEU A 225 -10.36 -3.94 15.99
C LEU A 225 -9.36 -4.01 14.82
N GLU A 226 -9.83 -4.23 13.60
CA GLU A 226 -9.01 -4.24 12.39
C GLU A 226 -8.34 -2.88 12.16
N VAL A 227 -9.08 -1.78 12.33
CA VAL A 227 -8.54 -0.41 12.27
C VAL A 227 -7.50 -0.17 13.38
N ALA A 228 -7.75 -0.62 14.59
CA ALA A 228 -6.79 -0.48 15.69
C ALA A 228 -5.47 -1.21 15.40
N LEU A 229 -5.53 -2.44 14.87
CA LEU A 229 -4.37 -3.22 14.44
C LEU A 229 -3.60 -2.51 13.32
N PHE A 230 -4.33 -1.99 12.34
CA PHE A 230 -3.75 -1.23 11.24
C PHE A 230 -2.97 0.01 11.72
N LEU A 231 -3.47 0.70 12.75
CA LEU A 231 -2.83 1.89 13.33
C LEU A 231 -1.63 1.54 14.25
N LYS A 232 -1.45 0.26 14.64
CA LYS A 232 -0.34 -0.18 15.49
C LYS A 232 1.02 0.01 14.85
N ASP A 233 1.13 -0.20 13.54
CA ASP A 233 2.41 -0.30 12.82
C ASP A 233 3.24 1.01 12.76
N LYS A 234 2.80 2.09 13.44
CA LYS A 234 3.39 3.43 13.29
C LYS A 234 4.39 3.89 14.36
N ARG A 235 4.77 3.09 15.36
CA ARG A 235 5.65 3.58 16.46
C ARG A 235 6.80 2.65 16.85
N SER A 236 7.29 1.83 15.95
CA SER A 236 8.53 1.06 16.23
C SER A 236 9.77 1.68 15.59
N THR A 237 9.68 2.90 15.07
CA THR A 237 10.84 3.60 14.50
C THR A 237 10.79 5.07 14.89
N LEU A 238 11.22 5.34 16.11
CA LEU A 238 11.84 6.59 16.57
C LEU A 238 13.01 6.23 17.46
#